data_583d8695fd0b132bf0466611ffb1af2f
#
_entry.id   583d8695fd0b132bf0466611ffb1af2f
#
_cell.length_a   1.000
_cell.length_b   1.000
_cell.length_c   1.000
_cell.angle_alpha   90.00
_cell.angle_beta   90.00
_cell.angle_gamma   90.00
#
_symmetry.space_group_name_H-M   'P 1'
#
loop_
_entity.id
_entity.type
_entity.pdbx_description
1 polymer ?
#
loop_
_entity_poly.entity_id
_entity_poly.type
_entity_poly.pdbx_seq_one_letter_code
_entity_poly.pdbx_strand_id
1 'polypeptide(L)'
;MPFVVLLLILLISTPCFSQPLNESPDQVWQVGDRRWTVEEECRFEKWVEETMTEDFFIRYKIPTDCADAVYAIRWIYARIAQLPVAATTRDGRRIGHWSTDWKHLPTHPEWDKDERFRAALLYLLPKTWTGTLPFDTYPIYICPDSVMPGTLFLVTESHTGIVGHVFRDGSQAHPIQTWESALPVKIQKLSLRYFFSTRPESKSRAGLVKFRWPISENGEWKYLPVEEQPFYSEQQYTSGFCEGSAGFVEAVARRIDPTTYAPMEKLVKVIGTITRLLKERIPIVLAGYQQCGNGDCPEASELWEIYNTAGRDGMIISLMDHLSQIIALNHLDEERVKGMMEAIPIDISGDRSVTLYHVYQNHLWLSPHPEESIEARWGLKKCETIYAQTRTANDSIAFIERTYRKKDPRYADFTIRTQQQILARLNEEWTKSECKEALLAPEKKVRLSSPPGISTKAHRGSKGCGQIRTEIRIANDSIAFVEKTYREKDPNYADFTIRTQQQLLERLNEEWMESKCREPSPKPEKKARK
;
A
#
# COMPACT_ATOMS: atom_id res chain seq x y z
N MET A 1 -53.20 -12.23 60.27
CA MET A 1 -51.85 -11.73 59.89
C MET A 1 -51.08 -12.91 59.31
N PRO A 2 -50.87 -13.00 57.98
CA PRO A 2 -49.99 -14.02 57.41
C PRO A 2 -48.55 -13.46 57.26
N PHE A 3 -47.62 -14.26 57.75
CA PHE A 3 -46.17 -14.03 57.57
C PHE A 3 -45.77 -14.32 56.10
N VAL A 4 -45.26 -13.33 55.38
CA VAL A 4 -44.62 -13.51 54.11
C VAL A 4 -43.13 -13.79 54.33
N VAL A 5 -42.72 -15.03 54.05
CA VAL A 5 -41.32 -15.41 54.06
C VAL A 5 -40.70 -15.02 52.71
N LEU A 6 -39.85 -14.00 52.72
CA LEU A 6 -39.09 -13.53 51.55
C LEU A 6 -37.86 -14.45 51.37
N LEU A 7 -37.92 -15.35 50.39
CA LEU A 7 -36.81 -16.21 50.04
C LEU A 7 -35.83 -15.43 49.17
N LEU A 8 -34.70 -14.98 49.74
CA LEU A 8 -33.60 -14.31 49.01
C LEU A 8 -32.79 -15.40 48.33
N ILE A 9 -32.97 -15.56 47.02
CA ILE A 9 -32.09 -16.41 46.19
C ILE A 9 -30.85 -15.59 45.88
N LEU A 10 -29.76 -15.87 46.60
CA LEU A 10 -28.40 -15.41 46.27
C LEU A 10 -27.93 -16.19 45.02
N LEU A 11 -28.03 -15.55 43.86
CA LEU A 11 -27.30 -15.99 42.66
C LEU A 11 -25.81 -15.76 42.87
N ILE A 12 -25.13 -16.80 43.36
CA ILE A 12 -23.67 -16.86 43.36
C ILE A 12 -23.25 -17.06 41.90
N SER A 13 -22.93 -15.94 41.22
CA SER A 13 -22.18 -16.01 39.98
C SER A 13 -20.79 -16.55 40.31
N THR A 14 -20.57 -17.83 40.09
CA THR A 14 -19.21 -18.41 40.08
C THR A 14 -18.42 -17.69 39.00
N PRO A 15 -17.30 -17.04 39.33
CA PRO A 15 -16.41 -16.52 38.30
C PRO A 15 -15.93 -17.74 37.50
N CYS A 16 -16.21 -17.72 36.19
CA CYS A 16 -15.64 -18.69 35.27
C CYS A 16 -14.14 -18.38 35.22
N PHE A 17 -13.37 -19.04 36.07
CA PHE A 17 -11.91 -19.03 35.96
C PHE A 17 -11.57 -19.73 34.64
N SER A 18 -11.29 -18.93 33.62
CA SER A 18 -10.61 -19.43 32.43
C SER A 18 -9.29 -20.03 32.91
N GLN A 19 -9.09 -21.31 32.64
CA GLN A 19 -7.78 -21.95 32.92
C GLN A 19 -6.71 -21.16 32.20
N PRO A 20 -5.56 -20.86 32.83
CA PRO A 20 -4.46 -20.19 32.16
C PRO A 20 -4.08 -21.01 30.93
N LEU A 21 -4.00 -20.32 29.81
CA LEU A 21 -3.54 -20.88 28.54
C LEU A 21 -2.14 -21.44 28.77
N ASN A 22 -1.96 -22.74 28.51
CA ASN A 22 -0.66 -23.41 28.63
C ASN A 22 0.18 -23.01 27.40
N GLU A 23 0.65 -21.76 27.38
CA GLU A 23 1.39 -21.20 26.26
C GLU A 23 2.83 -21.74 26.25
N SER A 24 3.26 -22.21 25.09
CA SER A 24 4.64 -22.62 24.86
C SER A 24 5.56 -21.40 24.68
N PRO A 25 6.74 -21.35 25.30
CA PRO A 25 7.74 -20.32 25.04
C PRO A 25 8.25 -20.34 23.59
N ASP A 26 7.93 -21.39 22.84
CA ASP A 26 8.32 -21.57 21.43
C ASP A 26 7.43 -20.81 20.45
N GLN A 27 6.31 -20.24 20.90
CA GLN A 27 5.40 -19.43 20.05
C GLN A 27 6.07 -18.17 19.53
N VAL A 28 5.49 -17.57 18.50
CA VAL A 28 5.98 -16.29 17.96
C VAL A 28 5.97 -15.21 19.05
N TRP A 29 4.86 -15.12 19.82
CA TRP A 29 4.80 -14.39 21.10
C TRP A 29 3.71 -14.97 22.00
N GLN A 30 3.80 -14.69 23.29
CA GLN A 30 2.82 -15.12 24.27
C GLN A 30 1.77 -14.01 24.48
N VAL A 31 0.51 -14.39 24.59
CA VAL A 31 -0.61 -13.46 24.79
C VAL A 31 -1.10 -13.48 26.24
N GLY A 32 -0.82 -14.55 27.02
CA GLY A 32 -1.33 -14.72 28.37
C GLY A 32 -2.86 -14.66 28.41
N ASP A 33 -3.40 -13.87 29.33
CA ASP A 33 -4.86 -13.65 29.45
C ASP A 33 -5.38 -12.54 28.53
N ARG A 34 -4.54 -11.96 27.66
CA ARG A 34 -4.92 -10.88 26.77
C ARG A 34 -5.80 -11.40 25.64
N ARG A 35 -6.84 -10.65 25.34
CA ARG A 35 -7.81 -10.96 24.29
C ARG A 35 -8.30 -9.67 23.65
N TRP A 36 -8.81 -9.78 22.45
CA TRP A 36 -9.51 -8.68 21.81
C TRP A 36 -10.81 -8.38 22.57
N THR A 37 -11.03 -7.10 22.82
CA THR A 37 -12.25 -6.53 23.36
C THR A 37 -12.57 -5.26 22.55
N VAL A 38 -13.71 -4.66 22.77
CA VAL A 38 -14.04 -3.36 22.15
C VAL A 38 -13.01 -2.29 22.52
N GLU A 39 -12.54 -2.30 23.76
CA GLU A 39 -11.53 -1.34 24.24
C GLU A 39 -10.15 -1.55 23.58
N GLU A 40 -9.77 -2.82 23.33
CA GLU A 40 -8.52 -3.12 22.60
C GLU A 40 -8.65 -2.76 21.10
N GLU A 41 -9.84 -2.94 20.52
CA GLU A 41 -10.09 -2.48 19.16
C GLU A 41 -9.99 -0.95 19.06
N CYS A 42 -10.55 -0.20 20.03
CA CYS A 42 -10.40 1.25 20.10
C CYS A 42 -8.94 1.70 20.25
N ARG A 43 -8.11 0.93 20.98
CA ARG A 43 -6.67 1.22 21.06
C ARG A 43 -5.96 0.95 19.75
N PHE A 44 -6.34 -0.10 19.04
CA PHE A 44 -5.85 -0.38 17.69
C PHE A 44 -6.22 0.75 16.73
N GLU A 45 -7.46 1.20 16.75
CA GLU A 45 -7.97 2.30 15.94
C GLU A 45 -7.14 3.57 16.14
N LYS A 46 -6.93 3.95 17.40
CA LYS A 46 -6.10 5.08 17.76
C LYS A 46 -4.64 4.91 17.32
N TRP A 47 -4.08 3.73 17.51
CA TRP A 47 -2.71 3.44 17.08
C TRP A 47 -2.55 3.55 15.56
N VAL A 48 -3.51 3.07 14.77
CA VAL A 48 -3.52 3.23 13.30
C VAL A 48 -3.52 4.72 12.93
N GLU A 49 -4.41 5.51 13.55
CA GLU A 49 -4.53 6.94 13.26
C GLU A 49 -3.25 7.73 13.59
N GLU A 50 -2.60 7.40 14.71
CA GLU A 50 -1.43 8.13 15.21
C GLU A 50 -0.10 7.65 14.62
N THR A 51 -0.03 6.38 14.15
CA THR A 51 1.25 5.75 13.81
C THR A 51 1.45 5.59 12.31
N MET A 52 0.37 5.40 11.53
CA MET A 52 0.52 5.17 10.09
C MET A 52 0.94 6.44 9.37
N THR A 53 2.02 6.33 8.61
CA THR A 53 2.59 7.40 7.78
C THR A 53 2.95 6.83 6.40
N GLU A 54 3.13 7.70 5.41
CA GLU A 54 3.51 7.29 4.05
C GLU A 54 4.77 6.39 4.05
N ASP A 55 5.74 6.68 4.93
CA ASP A 55 7.04 6.00 4.99
C ASP A 55 7.08 4.80 5.95
N PHE A 56 5.94 4.40 6.55
CA PHE A 56 5.92 3.36 7.57
C PHE A 56 6.62 2.08 7.13
N PHE A 57 6.25 1.50 6.00
CA PHE A 57 6.87 0.25 5.52
C PHE A 57 8.29 0.43 4.98
N ILE A 58 8.65 1.62 4.50
CA ILE A 58 10.03 1.96 4.13
C ILE A 58 10.93 1.96 5.37
N ARG A 59 10.50 2.65 6.43
CA ARG A 59 11.22 2.76 7.71
C ARG A 59 11.54 1.39 8.30
N TYR A 60 10.58 0.47 8.27
CA TYR A 60 10.71 -0.87 8.85
C TYR A 60 11.14 -1.93 7.83
N LYS A 61 11.39 -1.56 6.57
CA LYS A 61 11.84 -2.45 5.49
C LYS A 61 10.93 -3.66 5.31
N ILE A 62 9.63 -3.43 5.24
CA ILE A 62 8.61 -4.46 5.03
C ILE A 62 8.09 -4.33 3.60
N PRO A 63 8.31 -5.31 2.72
CA PRO A 63 7.72 -5.32 1.39
C PRO A 63 6.22 -5.62 1.49
N THR A 64 5.40 -4.86 0.77
CA THR A 64 3.94 -4.99 0.81
C THR A 64 3.30 -4.80 -0.56
N ASP A 65 2.18 -5.48 -0.75
CA ASP A 65 1.09 -5.09 -1.65
C ASP A 65 -0.13 -4.64 -0.81
N CYS A 66 -1.31 -4.53 -1.44
CA CYS A 66 -2.51 -4.06 -0.75
C CYS A 66 -2.94 -4.97 0.41
N ALA A 67 -2.92 -6.29 0.23
CA ALA A 67 -3.29 -7.24 1.27
C ALA A 67 -2.19 -7.36 2.33
N ASP A 68 -0.93 -7.39 1.90
CA ASP A 68 0.21 -7.46 2.80
C ASP A 68 0.21 -6.30 3.80
N ALA A 69 -0.10 -5.09 3.33
CA ALA A 69 -0.13 -3.90 4.17
C ALA A 69 -1.13 -4.03 5.33
N VAL A 70 -2.37 -4.45 5.04
CA VAL A 70 -3.41 -4.54 6.07
C VAL A 70 -3.14 -5.67 7.06
N TYR A 71 -2.63 -6.82 6.59
CA TYR A 71 -2.20 -7.89 7.48
C TYR A 71 -1.02 -7.46 8.36
N ALA A 72 -0.01 -6.80 7.77
CA ALA A 72 1.16 -6.34 8.51
C ALA A 72 0.76 -5.36 9.62
N ILE A 73 -0.10 -4.38 9.33
CA ILE A 73 -0.59 -3.41 10.32
C ILE A 73 -1.28 -4.13 11.50
N ARG A 74 -2.19 -5.08 11.20
CA ARG A 74 -2.90 -5.84 12.25
C ARG A 74 -1.94 -6.70 13.09
N TRP A 75 -1.00 -7.39 12.45
CA TRP A 75 -0.04 -8.26 13.12
C TRP A 75 0.96 -7.49 13.98
N ILE A 76 1.46 -6.36 13.49
CA ILE A 76 2.39 -5.49 14.24
C ILE A 76 1.72 -4.98 15.51
N TYR A 77 0.48 -4.45 15.40
CA TYR A 77 -0.23 -4.01 16.60
C TYR A 77 -0.49 -5.16 17.58
N ALA A 78 -0.96 -6.31 17.08
CA ALA A 78 -1.18 -7.47 17.93
C ALA A 78 0.09 -7.89 18.67
N ARG A 79 1.27 -7.84 18.01
CA ARG A 79 2.56 -8.10 18.66
C ARG A 79 2.92 -7.06 19.71
N ILE A 80 2.69 -5.77 19.44
CA ILE A 80 2.92 -4.68 20.39
C ILE A 80 2.05 -4.85 21.64
N ALA A 81 0.77 -5.10 21.44
CA ALA A 81 -0.22 -5.22 22.51
C ALA A 81 -0.28 -6.63 23.13
N GLN A 82 0.51 -7.59 22.61
CA GLN A 82 0.48 -9.00 23.01
C GLN A 82 -0.91 -9.63 22.89
N LEU A 83 -1.62 -9.32 21.79
CA LEU A 83 -2.96 -9.83 21.49
C LEU A 83 -2.90 -11.03 20.55
N PRO A 84 -3.89 -11.94 20.58
CA PRO A 84 -3.96 -13.04 19.63
C PRO A 84 -4.22 -12.52 18.21
N VAL A 85 -3.53 -13.11 17.23
CA VAL A 85 -3.75 -12.82 15.82
C VAL A 85 -3.62 -14.08 14.99
N ALA A 86 -4.34 -14.15 13.89
CA ALA A 86 -4.25 -15.20 12.90
C ALA A 86 -4.45 -14.65 11.49
N ALA A 87 -4.00 -15.42 10.50
CA ALA A 87 -4.29 -15.19 9.09
C ALA A 87 -4.41 -16.53 8.37
N THR A 88 -5.27 -16.57 7.37
CA THR A 88 -5.49 -17.73 6.49
C THR A 88 -4.65 -17.59 5.25
N THR A 89 -3.79 -18.56 4.97
CA THR A 89 -2.93 -18.60 3.81
C THR A 89 -3.68 -19.11 2.57
N ARG A 90 -3.11 -18.92 1.38
CA ARG A 90 -3.71 -19.35 0.09
C ARG A 90 -3.99 -20.85 0.00
N ASP A 91 -3.25 -21.67 0.74
CA ASP A 91 -3.47 -23.12 0.86
C ASP A 91 -4.50 -23.50 1.93
N GLY A 92 -5.15 -22.51 2.56
CA GLY A 92 -6.19 -22.71 3.58
C GLY A 92 -5.65 -22.96 4.99
N ARG A 93 -4.33 -22.99 5.19
CA ARG A 93 -3.72 -23.15 6.51
C ARG A 93 -3.85 -21.84 7.30
N ARG A 94 -4.11 -21.98 8.60
CA ARG A 94 -4.12 -20.82 9.51
C ARG A 94 -2.77 -20.70 10.22
N ILE A 95 -2.18 -19.52 10.17
CA ILE A 95 -0.96 -19.15 10.88
C ILE A 95 -1.34 -18.09 11.90
N GLY A 96 -0.81 -18.18 13.12
CA GLY A 96 -1.08 -17.23 14.19
C GLY A 96 0.12 -17.05 15.12
N HIS A 97 -0.05 -16.20 16.14
CA HIS A 97 0.97 -15.96 17.15
C HIS A 97 1.43 -17.25 17.84
N TRP A 98 0.60 -18.29 17.89
CA TRP A 98 0.88 -19.61 18.47
C TRP A 98 1.78 -20.49 17.62
N SER A 99 2.14 -20.10 16.41
CA SER A 99 3.02 -20.88 15.53
C SER A 99 4.43 -21.01 16.11
N THR A 100 5.02 -22.20 15.97
CA THR A 100 6.34 -22.53 16.57
C THR A 100 7.45 -22.69 15.52
N ASP A 101 7.16 -22.45 14.24
CA ASP A 101 8.11 -22.66 13.14
C ASP A 101 9.40 -21.82 13.31
N TRP A 102 9.30 -20.69 14.00
CA TRP A 102 10.40 -19.73 14.21
C TRP A 102 11.01 -19.77 15.60
N LYS A 103 10.75 -20.80 16.41
CA LYS A 103 11.21 -20.93 17.79
C LYS A 103 12.73 -20.85 17.98
N HIS A 104 13.49 -21.14 16.92
CA HIS A 104 14.95 -21.07 16.91
C HIS A 104 15.50 -19.64 16.80
N LEU A 105 14.66 -18.65 16.49
CA LEU A 105 15.03 -17.26 16.40
C LEU A 105 14.84 -16.54 17.73
N PRO A 106 15.72 -15.55 18.05
CA PRO A 106 15.60 -14.76 19.27
C PRO A 106 14.36 -13.88 19.23
N THR A 107 13.83 -13.58 20.41
CA THR A 107 12.75 -12.61 20.62
C THR A 107 13.34 -11.29 21.16
N HIS A 108 12.63 -10.20 20.93
CA HIS A 108 12.97 -8.89 21.47
C HIS A 108 11.70 -8.16 21.95
N PRO A 109 11.75 -7.33 23.01
CA PRO A 109 10.59 -6.56 23.47
C PRO A 109 10.02 -5.63 22.37
N GLU A 110 10.89 -4.96 21.61
CA GLU A 110 10.51 -4.11 20.48
C GLU A 110 10.25 -4.98 19.24
N TRP A 111 9.07 -4.86 18.67
CA TRP A 111 8.60 -5.71 17.58
C TRP A 111 9.48 -5.66 16.32
N ASP A 112 10.03 -4.49 16.00
CA ASP A 112 10.88 -4.27 14.82
C ASP A 112 12.28 -4.87 14.97
N LYS A 113 12.72 -5.16 16.20
CA LYS A 113 13.95 -5.85 16.54
C LYS A 113 13.75 -7.34 16.86
N ASP A 114 12.49 -7.80 16.97
CA ASP A 114 12.13 -9.18 17.26
C ASP A 114 12.28 -10.03 15.99
N GLU A 115 13.40 -10.78 15.87
CA GLU A 115 13.70 -11.58 14.70
C GLU A 115 12.67 -12.69 14.48
N ARG A 116 12.16 -13.29 15.56
CA ARG A 116 11.14 -14.33 15.50
C ARG A 116 9.83 -13.78 14.91
N PHE A 117 9.35 -12.68 15.43
CA PHE A 117 8.16 -12.02 14.91
C PHE A 117 8.33 -11.56 13.46
N ARG A 118 9.45 -10.92 13.14
CA ARG A 118 9.72 -10.44 11.78
C ARG A 118 9.78 -11.58 10.77
N ALA A 119 10.40 -12.71 11.14
CA ALA A 119 10.44 -13.88 10.27
C ALA A 119 9.04 -14.47 10.03
N ALA A 120 8.21 -14.55 11.08
CA ALA A 120 6.82 -14.99 10.97
C ALA A 120 6.00 -14.06 10.07
N LEU A 121 6.12 -12.74 10.27
CA LEU A 121 5.43 -11.74 9.45
C LEU A 121 5.84 -11.83 7.98
N LEU A 122 7.14 -11.79 7.68
CA LEU A 122 7.65 -11.85 6.31
C LEU A 122 7.38 -13.18 5.61
N TYR A 123 7.20 -14.28 6.37
CA TYR A 123 6.74 -15.54 5.82
C TYR A 123 5.25 -15.53 5.47
N LEU A 124 4.44 -14.85 6.28
CA LEU A 124 3.00 -14.78 6.11
C LEU A 124 2.60 -13.96 4.88
N LEU A 125 3.16 -12.75 4.74
CA LEU A 125 2.71 -11.77 3.75
C LEU A 125 2.60 -12.36 2.33
N PRO A 126 3.62 -13.01 1.75
CA PRO A 126 3.50 -13.58 0.39
C PRO A 126 2.55 -14.78 0.29
N LYS A 127 2.02 -15.26 1.41
CA LYS A 127 1.08 -16.40 1.45
C LYS A 127 -0.38 -15.96 1.63
N THR A 128 -0.60 -14.68 1.87
CA THR A 128 -1.92 -14.07 1.95
C THR A 128 -2.21 -13.24 0.70
N TRP A 129 -3.44 -12.79 0.52
CA TRP A 129 -3.87 -11.92 -0.57
C TRP A 129 -5.31 -11.43 -0.31
N THR A 130 -5.85 -10.59 -1.19
CA THR A 130 -7.23 -10.08 -1.06
C THR A 130 -8.31 -11.18 -1.09
N GLY A 131 -8.03 -12.33 -1.70
CA GLY A 131 -8.93 -13.50 -1.71
C GLY A 131 -8.90 -14.32 -0.42
N THR A 132 -7.90 -14.16 0.46
CA THR A 132 -7.89 -14.80 1.79
C THR A 132 -8.51 -13.94 2.88
N LEU A 133 -8.55 -12.62 2.71
CA LEU A 133 -9.17 -11.70 3.67
C LEU A 133 -10.60 -12.04 4.07
N PRO A 134 -11.50 -12.53 3.17
CA PRO A 134 -12.86 -12.93 3.56
C PRO A 134 -12.93 -14.04 4.62
N PHE A 135 -11.88 -14.84 4.81
CA PHE A 135 -11.81 -15.86 5.87
C PHE A 135 -11.40 -15.27 7.22
N ASP A 136 -10.68 -14.15 7.19
CA ASP A 136 -10.07 -13.51 8.35
C ASP A 136 -10.79 -12.22 8.78
N THR A 137 -11.85 -11.82 8.05
CA THR A 137 -12.62 -10.61 8.30
C THR A 137 -14.12 -10.89 8.38
N TYR A 138 -14.87 -9.89 8.79
CA TYR A 138 -16.35 -9.92 8.81
C TYR A 138 -16.92 -8.55 8.42
N PRO A 139 -18.09 -8.51 7.77
CA PRO A 139 -18.76 -7.27 7.39
C PRO A 139 -19.33 -6.55 8.61
N ILE A 140 -19.31 -5.23 8.58
CA ILE A 140 -19.77 -4.40 9.69
C ILE A 140 -21.00 -3.56 9.32
N TYR A 141 -21.77 -3.18 10.33
CA TYR A 141 -22.78 -2.14 10.23
C TYR A 141 -22.11 -0.80 9.95
N ILE A 142 -22.57 -0.04 8.96
CA ILE A 142 -21.96 1.22 8.57
C ILE A 142 -22.59 2.36 9.35
N CYS A 143 -21.88 2.83 10.36
CA CYS A 143 -22.24 3.98 11.19
C CYS A 143 -20.97 4.65 11.75
N PRO A 144 -21.08 5.84 12.38
CA PRO A 144 -19.93 6.52 12.93
C PRO A 144 -19.13 5.72 13.96
N ASP A 145 -19.76 4.83 14.72
CA ASP A 145 -19.09 4.07 15.79
C ASP A 145 -18.40 2.81 15.29
N SER A 146 -18.73 2.32 14.10
CA SER A 146 -18.17 1.09 13.53
C SER A 146 -17.07 1.33 12.51
N VAL A 147 -17.22 2.39 11.68
CA VAL A 147 -16.23 2.78 10.68
C VAL A 147 -15.23 3.73 11.31
N MET A 148 -14.10 3.16 11.71
CA MET A 148 -13.03 3.83 12.46
C MET A 148 -11.69 3.55 11.78
N PRO A 149 -10.61 4.26 12.10
CA PRO A 149 -9.27 3.87 11.71
C PRO A 149 -9.04 2.39 12.02
N GLY A 150 -8.37 1.64 11.13
CA GLY A 150 -8.24 0.19 11.29
C GLY A 150 -9.35 -0.65 10.64
N THR A 151 -10.49 -0.06 10.28
CA THR A 151 -11.49 -0.70 9.40
C THR A 151 -10.91 -0.90 8.01
N LEU A 152 -11.17 -2.03 7.38
CA LEU A 152 -10.73 -2.29 6.00
C LEU A 152 -11.87 -1.98 5.02
N PHE A 153 -11.52 -1.55 3.83
CA PHE A 153 -12.38 -1.80 2.68
C PHE A 153 -11.79 -2.96 1.88
N LEU A 154 -12.64 -3.84 1.40
CA LEU A 154 -12.25 -5.03 0.68
C LEU A 154 -13.05 -5.18 -0.61
N VAL A 155 -12.35 -5.26 -1.73
CA VAL A 155 -12.85 -5.76 -3.00
C VAL A 155 -12.18 -7.11 -3.24
N THR A 156 -12.92 -8.19 -3.02
CA THR A 156 -12.39 -9.56 -3.03
C THR A 156 -11.64 -9.86 -4.33
N GLU A 157 -10.48 -10.50 -4.22
CA GLU A 157 -9.59 -10.85 -5.33
C GLU A 157 -9.10 -9.67 -6.18
N SER A 158 -9.28 -8.44 -5.68
CA SER A 158 -8.90 -7.23 -6.41
C SER A 158 -8.07 -6.29 -5.56
N HIS A 159 -8.68 -5.61 -4.59
CA HIS A 159 -7.99 -4.55 -3.84
C HIS A 159 -8.49 -4.43 -2.41
N THR A 160 -7.66 -3.87 -1.55
CA THR A 160 -7.99 -3.55 -0.15
C THR A 160 -7.14 -2.39 0.34
N GLY A 161 -7.64 -1.70 1.35
CA GLY A 161 -6.91 -0.73 2.14
C GLY A 161 -7.50 -0.65 3.55
N ILE A 162 -6.84 0.11 4.39
CA ILE A 162 -7.22 0.30 5.78
C ILE A 162 -7.60 1.76 6.02
N VAL A 163 -8.72 2.00 6.69
CA VAL A 163 -9.12 3.35 7.11
C VAL A 163 -8.05 3.93 8.01
N GLY A 164 -7.51 5.09 7.63
CA GLY A 164 -6.51 5.82 8.37
C GLY A 164 -7.12 6.97 9.17
N HIS A 165 -8.07 7.68 8.58
CA HIS A 165 -8.71 8.84 9.20
C HIS A 165 -10.21 8.86 8.91
N VAL A 166 -10.99 9.30 9.90
CA VAL A 166 -12.43 9.52 9.77
C VAL A 166 -12.78 10.92 10.25
N PHE A 167 -13.36 11.70 9.36
CA PHE A 167 -13.78 13.08 9.61
C PHE A 167 -15.31 13.16 9.70
N ARG A 168 -15.83 13.84 10.72
CA ARG A 168 -17.28 13.92 10.99
C ARG A 168 -17.78 15.35 11.11
N ASP A 169 -16.95 16.30 10.75
CA ASP A 169 -17.19 17.74 10.89
C ASP A 169 -17.39 18.44 9.55
N GLY A 170 -17.52 17.68 8.48
CA GLY A 170 -17.65 18.20 7.13
C GLY A 170 -16.42 18.95 6.61
N SER A 171 -15.28 18.87 7.30
CA SER A 171 -14.06 19.56 6.91
C SER A 171 -13.43 18.99 5.64
N GLN A 172 -13.74 17.72 5.30
CA GLN A 172 -13.16 17.02 4.17
C GLN A 172 -14.16 16.80 3.03
N ALA A 173 -13.63 16.60 1.84
CA ALA A 173 -14.42 16.27 0.66
C ALA A 173 -15.18 14.94 0.81
N HIS A 174 -14.57 13.96 1.48
CA HIS A 174 -15.17 12.69 1.88
C HIS A 174 -14.75 12.36 3.32
N PRO A 175 -15.64 11.81 4.16
CA PRO A 175 -15.37 11.61 5.58
C PRO A 175 -14.31 10.53 5.87
N ILE A 176 -13.97 9.66 4.92
CA ILE A 176 -13.04 8.55 5.11
C ILE A 176 -11.81 8.73 4.22
N GLN A 177 -10.63 8.58 4.83
CA GLN A 177 -9.36 8.41 4.13
C GLN A 177 -8.77 7.04 4.46
N THR A 178 -8.16 6.41 3.46
CA THR A 178 -7.59 5.07 3.55
C THR A 178 -6.11 5.07 3.26
N TRP A 179 -5.36 4.26 4.00
CA TRP A 179 -4.00 3.89 3.65
C TRP A 179 -4.01 2.67 2.73
N GLU A 180 -3.31 2.76 1.63
CA GLU A 180 -3.26 1.72 0.60
C GLU A 180 -1.82 1.46 0.14
N SER A 181 -1.53 0.21 -0.17
CA SER A 181 -0.33 -0.20 -0.88
C SER A 181 -0.72 -0.81 -2.23
N ALA A 182 0.19 -0.81 -3.19
CA ALA A 182 -0.09 -1.25 -4.55
C ALA A 182 0.83 -2.40 -5.00
N LEU A 183 0.43 -3.11 -6.05
CA LEU A 183 1.32 -4.03 -6.76
C LEU A 183 2.42 -3.27 -7.51
N PRO A 184 3.61 -3.87 -7.72
CA PRO A 184 4.03 -5.18 -7.21
C PRO A 184 4.46 -5.14 -5.74
N VAL A 185 4.59 -6.31 -5.10
CA VAL A 185 5.17 -6.44 -3.76
C VAL A 185 6.57 -5.86 -3.74
N LYS A 186 6.78 -4.80 -2.99
CA LYS A 186 8.08 -4.12 -2.78
C LYS A 186 8.05 -3.29 -1.50
N ILE A 187 9.21 -2.86 -1.04
CA ILE A 187 9.30 -1.82 0.01
C ILE A 187 8.87 -0.51 -0.65
N GLN A 188 7.73 0.02 -0.26
CA GLN A 188 7.12 1.20 -0.90
C GLN A 188 6.38 2.06 0.12
N LYS A 189 6.07 3.29 -0.29
CA LYS A 189 5.20 4.18 0.48
C LYS A 189 3.78 3.64 0.54
N LEU A 190 3.12 3.90 1.67
CA LEU A 190 1.66 3.88 1.71
C LEU A 190 1.11 5.12 1.01
N SER A 191 0.03 4.93 0.29
CA SER A 191 -0.71 6.01 -0.35
C SER A 191 -1.92 6.35 0.50
N LEU A 192 -2.05 7.60 0.93
CA LEU A 192 -3.28 8.08 1.56
C LEU A 192 -4.27 8.47 0.46
N ARG A 193 -5.48 7.92 0.51
CA ARG A 193 -6.53 8.17 -0.49
C ARG A 193 -7.86 8.45 0.17
N TYR A 194 -8.77 9.13 -0.54
CA TYR A 194 -10.18 9.13 -0.14
C TYR A 194 -10.80 7.78 -0.47
N PHE A 195 -11.68 7.32 0.44
CA PHE A 195 -12.37 6.06 0.26
C PHE A 195 -13.14 6.04 -1.07
N PHE A 196 -12.84 5.05 -1.88
CA PHE A 196 -13.53 4.75 -3.11
C PHE A 196 -13.65 3.24 -3.27
N SER A 197 -14.88 2.75 -3.34
CA SER A 197 -15.15 1.32 -3.51
C SER A 197 -16.45 1.11 -4.29
N THR A 198 -16.58 -0.05 -4.89
CA THR A 198 -17.86 -0.50 -5.46
C THR A 198 -18.72 -1.11 -4.37
N ARG A 199 -20.03 -1.11 -4.57
CA ARG A 199 -20.94 -1.85 -3.70
C ARG A 199 -20.56 -3.33 -3.71
N PRO A 200 -20.33 -3.93 -2.54
CA PRO A 200 -19.97 -5.33 -2.45
C PRO A 200 -21.18 -6.23 -2.75
N GLU A 201 -20.92 -7.38 -3.35
CA GLU A 201 -21.91 -8.44 -3.48
C GLU A 201 -22.04 -9.22 -2.16
N SER A 202 -23.24 -9.59 -1.79
CA SER A 202 -23.52 -10.29 -0.51
C SER A 202 -22.74 -11.57 -0.29
N LYS A 203 -22.40 -12.28 -1.37
CA LYS A 203 -21.62 -13.53 -1.29
C LYS A 203 -20.11 -13.33 -1.16
N SER A 204 -19.62 -12.14 -1.42
CA SER A 204 -18.17 -11.86 -1.48
C SER A 204 -17.53 -11.63 -0.11
N ARG A 205 -18.33 -11.41 0.95
CA ARG A 205 -17.86 -10.94 2.26
C ARG A 205 -16.92 -9.74 2.16
N ALA A 206 -17.12 -8.92 1.15
CA ALA A 206 -16.35 -7.73 0.84
C ALA A 206 -17.01 -6.48 1.42
N GLY A 207 -16.55 -5.29 1.04
CA GLY A 207 -17.05 -4.01 1.52
C GLY A 207 -16.26 -3.49 2.72
N LEU A 208 -16.92 -2.82 3.66
CA LEU A 208 -16.31 -2.38 4.90
C LEU A 208 -16.31 -3.52 5.91
N VAL A 209 -15.12 -3.95 6.31
CA VAL A 209 -14.92 -5.15 7.14
C VAL A 209 -13.91 -4.87 8.26
N LYS A 210 -13.97 -5.68 9.33
CA LYS A 210 -12.96 -5.70 10.40
C LYS A 210 -12.35 -7.09 10.52
N PHE A 211 -11.15 -7.19 11.10
CA PHE A 211 -10.51 -8.46 11.38
C PHE A 211 -11.26 -9.24 12.47
N ARG A 212 -11.42 -10.54 12.26
CA ARG A 212 -12.00 -11.46 13.24
C ARG A 212 -11.08 -11.62 14.44
N TRP A 213 -11.67 -11.79 15.61
CA TRP A 213 -10.96 -11.99 16.86
C TRP A 213 -10.65 -13.48 17.06
N PRO A 214 -9.36 -13.86 17.15
CA PRO A 214 -9.01 -15.20 17.56
C PRO A 214 -9.29 -15.39 19.05
N ILE A 215 -9.87 -16.53 19.39
CA ILE A 215 -10.12 -16.99 20.76
C ILE A 215 -9.53 -18.37 20.96
N SER A 216 -9.12 -18.70 22.19
CA SER A 216 -8.75 -20.06 22.56
C SER A 216 -9.93 -20.76 23.21
N GLU A 217 -10.23 -21.95 22.73
CA GLU A 217 -11.24 -22.82 23.31
C GLU A 217 -10.67 -24.24 23.41
N ASN A 218 -10.65 -24.80 24.61
CA ASN A 218 -10.07 -26.13 24.89
C ASN A 218 -8.60 -26.28 24.42
N GLY A 219 -7.83 -25.19 24.45
CA GLY A 219 -6.43 -25.19 23.99
C GLY A 219 -6.24 -25.06 22.48
N GLU A 220 -7.32 -24.94 21.71
CA GLU A 220 -7.27 -24.71 20.27
C GLU A 220 -7.63 -23.25 19.93
N TRP A 221 -6.89 -22.67 18.99
CA TRP A 221 -7.16 -21.32 18.49
C TRP A 221 -8.17 -21.35 17.32
N LYS A 222 -9.27 -20.63 17.50
CA LYS A 222 -10.29 -20.44 16.46
C LYS A 222 -10.73 -18.99 16.41
N TYR A 223 -11.49 -18.60 15.39
CA TYR A 223 -12.12 -17.29 15.37
C TYR A 223 -13.44 -17.32 16.16
N LEU A 224 -13.68 -16.22 16.89
CA LEU A 224 -15.01 -15.94 17.41
C LEU A 224 -16.03 -16.00 16.25
N PRO A 225 -17.23 -16.61 16.43
CA PRO A 225 -18.29 -16.60 15.41
C PRO A 225 -18.54 -15.19 14.89
N VAL A 226 -18.86 -15.06 13.61
CA VAL A 226 -19.02 -13.71 13.00
C VAL A 226 -20.20 -12.94 13.62
N GLU A 227 -21.25 -13.66 14.03
CA GLU A 227 -22.45 -13.10 14.66
C GLU A 227 -22.17 -12.53 16.07
N GLU A 228 -21.07 -12.98 16.70
CA GLU A 228 -20.63 -12.52 18.03
C GLU A 228 -19.57 -11.41 17.93
N GLN A 229 -19.11 -11.07 16.71
CA GLN A 229 -18.16 -10.00 16.50
C GLN A 229 -18.83 -8.62 16.69
N PRO A 230 -18.11 -7.61 17.23
CA PRO A 230 -18.66 -6.27 17.37
C PRO A 230 -19.09 -5.68 16.04
N PHE A 231 -20.26 -5.06 16.03
CA PHE A 231 -20.83 -4.40 14.84
C PHE A 231 -21.06 -5.31 13.64
N TYR A 232 -21.04 -6.64 13.78
CA TYR A 232 -21.35 -7.53 12.66
C TYR A 232 -22.69 -7.16 12.01
N SER A 233 -22.70 -7.02 10.70
CA SER A 233 -23.92 -6.74 9.93
C SER A 233 -23.71 -6.97 8.43
N GLU A 234 -24.74 -7.50 7.80
CA GLU A 234 -24.83 -7.63 6.34
C GLU A 234 -25.59 -6.47 5.68
N GLN A 235 -25.86 -5.39 6.41
CA GLN A 235 -26.65 -4.25 5.93
C GLN A 235 -26.12 -3.66 4.62
N GLN A 236 -24.81 -3.59 4.46
CA GLN A 236 -24.18 -3.02 3.25
C GLN A 236 -24.48 -3.78 1.96
N TYR A 237 -25.03 -5.00 2.06
CA TYR A 237 -25.45 -5.81 0.90
C TYR A 237 -26.90 -5.59 0.50
N THR A 238 -27.67 -4.85 1.30
CA THR A 238 -29.09 -4.59 1.04
C THR A 238 -29.30 -3.46 0.04
N SER A 239 -30.54 -3.35 -0.47
CA SER A 239 -30.95 -2.28 -1.40
C SER A 239 -30.87 -0.86 -0.80
N GLY A 240 -30.69 -0.73 0.52
CA GLY A 240 -30.49 0.57 1.17
C GLY A 240 -29.17 1.29 0.81
N PHE A 241 -28.25 0.58 0.15
CA PHE A 241 -27.06 1.15 -0.48
C PHE A 241 -27.30 1.19 -1.99
N CYS A 242 -27.29 2.38 -2.58
CA CYS A 242 -27.55 2.59 -4.00
C CYS A 242 -26.68 1.71 -4.91
N GLU A 243 -27.20 1.40 -6.09
CA GLU A 243 -26.44 0.67 -7.10
C GLU A 243 -25.30 1.53 -7.69
N GLY A 244 -24.21 0.86 -8.07
CA GLY A 244 -23.01 1.47 -8.62
C GLY A 244 -22.06 2.05 -7.56
N SER A 245 -20.79 2.26 -7.96
CA SER A 245 -19.73 2.70 -7.05
C SER A 245 -20.00 4.08 -6.44
N ALA A 246 -20.43 5.04 -7.25
CA ALA A 246 -20.72 6.40 -6.79
C ALA A 246 -21.83 6.43 -5.74
N GLY A 247 -22.90 5.66 -5.96
CA GLY A 247 -24.00 5.57 -5.01
C GLY A 247 -23.61 4.93 -3.68
N PHE A 248 -22.75 3.89 -3.71
CA PHE A 248 -22.27 3.24 -2.50
C PHE A 248 -21.38 4.18 -1.67
N VAL A 249 -20.38 4.82 -2.30
CA VAL A 249 -19.48 5.76 -1.65
C VAL A 249 -20.24 6.91 -0.99
N GLU A 250 -21.22 7.50 -1.68
CA GLU A 250 -22.05 8.58 -1.15
C GLU A 250 -22.97 8.10 -0.02
N ALA A 251 -23.50 6.88 -0.12
CA ALA A 251 -24.32 6.29 0.95
C ALA A 251 -23.51 6.03 2.22
N VAL A 252 -22.27 5.58 2.08
CA VAL A 252 -21.32 5.45 3.19
C VAL A 252 -21.01 6.82 3.78
N ALA A 253 -20.64 7.79 2.95
CA ALA A 253 -20.31 9.14 3.39
C ALA A 253 -21.41 9.76 4.26
N ARG A 254 -22.67 9.69 3.80
CA ARG A 254 -23.83 10.24 4.55
C ARG A 254 -24.11 9.55 5.88
N ARG A 255 -23.72 8.30 6.04
CA ARG A 255 -23.88 7.59 7.33
C ARG A 255 -22.78 7.94 8.32
N ILE A 256 -21.59 8.23 7.83
CA ILE A 256 -20.43 8.58 8.66
C ILE A 256 -20.45 10.05 9.03
N ASP A 257 -20.75 10.92 8.09
CA ASP A 257 -20.92 12.36 8.30
C ASP A 257 -22.30 12.79 7.77
N PRO A 258 -23.31 12.88 8.63
CA PRO A 258 -24.64 13.29 8.24
C PRO A 258 -24.75 14.79 7.93
N THR A 259 -23.67 15.55 8.05
CA THR A 259 -23.65 16.98 7.74
C THR A 259 -24.05 17.17 6.27
N THR A 260 -25.20 17.75 6.05
CA THR A 260 -25.69 18.03 4.69
C THR A 260 -25.14 19.37 4.22
N TYR A 261 -24.40 19.34 3.14
CA TYR A 261 -23.99 20.56 2.42
C TYR A 261 -24.87 20.75 1.19
N ALA A 262 -25.16 22.01 0.88
CA ALA A 262 -25.64 22.31 -0.46
C ALA A 262 -24.62 21.80 -1.49
N PRO A 263 -25.07 21.24 -2.63
CA PRO A 263 -24.16 20.66 -3.63
C PRO A 263 -23.01 21.60 -4.05
N MET A 264 -23.29 22.89 -4.20
CA MET A 264 -22.30 23.91 -4.53
C MET A 264 -21.28 24.12 -3.39
N GLU A 265 -21.72 24.05 -2.14
CA GLU A 265 -20.84 24.16 -0.98
C GLU A 265 -19.90 22.96 -0.88
N LYS A 266 -20.42 21.75 -1.10
CA LYS A 266 -19.61 20.53 -1.17
C LYS A 266 -18.57 20.63 -2.31
N LEU A 267 -18.98 21.10 -3.48
CA LEU A 267 -18.10 21.31 -4.62
C LEU A 267 -16.96 22.28 -4.29
N VAL A 268 -17.24 23.40 -3.63
CA VAL A 268 -16.21 24.37 -3.21
C VAL A 268 -15.19 23.75 -2.26
N LYS A 269 -15.64 22.91 -1.31
CA LYS A 269 -14.74 22.18 -0.38
C LYS A 269 -13.83 21.21 -1.12
N VAL A 270 -14.37 20.43 -2.07
CA VAL A 270 -13.59 19.52 -2.90
C VAL A 270 -12.54 20.27 -3.72
N ILE A 271 -12.94 21.38 -4.38
CA ILE A 271 -12.03 22.25 -5.14
C ILE A 271 -10.91 22.78 -4.23
N GLY A 272 -11.26 23.24 -3.01
CA GLY A 272 -10.27 23.73 -2.04
C GLY A 272 -9.26 22.66 -1.65
N THR A 273 -9.72 21.43 -1.41
CA THR A 273 -8.87 20.28 -1.05
C THR A 273 -7.94 19.92 -2.22
N ILE A 274 -8.46 19.81 -3.43
CA ILE A 274 -7.66 19.55 -4.64
C ILE A 274 -6.58 20.63 -4.81
N THR A 275 -6.96 21.91 -4.70
CA THR A 275 -6.04 23.03 -4.84
C THR A 275 -4.89 22.95 -3.83
N ARG A 276 -5.17 22.59 -2.59
CA ARG A 276 -4.15 22.38 -1.55
C ARG A 276 -3.20 21.24 -1.92
N LEU A 277 -3.73 20.08 -2.31
CA LEU A 277 -2.91 18.91 -2.70
C LEU A 277 -2.03 19.21 -3.92
N LEU A 278 -2.54 19.94 -4.90
CA LEU A 278 -1.76 20.39 -6.06
C LEU A 278 -0.62 21.33 -5.63
N LYS A 279 -0.89 22.29 -4.73
CA LYS A 279 0.15 23.17 -4.18
C LYS A 279 1.24 22.41 -3.42
N GLU A 280 0.87 21.40 -2.65
CA GLU A 280 1.82 20.52 -1.96
C GLU A 280 2.61 19.61 -2.91
N ARG A 281 2.07 19.32 -4.09
CA ARG A 281 2.72 18.53 -5.14
C ARG A 281 3.87 19.29 -5.81
N ILE A 282 3.74 20.61 -5.98
CA ILE A 282 4.69 21.46 -6.70
C ILE A 282 6.13 21.27 -6.23
N PRO A 283 6.48 21.45 -4.93
CA PRO A 283 7.85 21.32 -4.48
C PRO A 283 8.43 19.92 -4.69
N ILE A 284 7.61 18.86 -4.60
CA ILE A 284 8.04 17.47 -4.83
C ILE A 284 8.39 17.28 -6.31
N VAL A 285 7.55 17.78 -7.21
CA VAL A 285 7.80 17.71 -8.67
C VAL A 285 9.08 18.45 -9.05
N LEU A 286 9.26 19.67 -8.54
CA LEU A 286 10.44 20.50 -8.83
C LEU A 286 11.72 19.85 -8.28
N ALA A 287 11.71 19.40 -7.03
CA ALA A 287 12.85 18.72 -6.43
C ALA A 287 13.16 17.39 -7.15
N GLY A 288 12.13 16.61 -7.50
CA GLY A 288 12.28 15.38 -8.26
C GLY A 288 12.94 15.64 -9.63
N TYR A 289 12.47 16.63 -10.36
CA TYR A 289 13.09 16.98 -11.64
C TYR A 289 14.56 17.41 -11.49
N GLN A 290 14.88 18.18 -10.46
CA GLN A 290 16.26 18.61 -10.19
C GLN A 290 17.19 17.45 -9.84
N GLN A 291 16.70 16.45 -9.11
CA GLN A 291 17.50 15.32 -8.63
C GLN A 291 17.52 14.14 -9.61
N CYS A 292 16.43 13.92 -10.33
CA CYS A 292 16.20 12.74 -11.14
C CYS A 292 16.11 12.99 -12.64
N GLY A 293 16.05 14.26 -13.09
CA GLY A 293 15.83 14.63 -14.49
C GLY A 293 16.89 14.12 -15.48
N ASN A 294 18.01 13.63 -14.99
CA ASN A 294 19.05 13.00 -15.81
C ASN A 294 18.91 11.47 -15.94
N GLY A 295 17.85 10.88 -15.39
CA GLY A 295 17.61 9.43 -15.37
C GLY A 295 18.35 8.68 -14.25
N ASP A 296 18.79 9.39 -13.21
CA ASP A 296 19.55 8.81 -12.09
C ASP A 296 18.65 8.19 -10.98
N CYS A 297 17.35 8.18 -11.17
CA CYS A 297 16.37 7.66 -10.21
C CYS A 297 15.55 6.51 -10.80
N PRO A 298 16.12 5.32 -10.97
CA PRO A 298 15.38 4.18 -11.48
C PRO A 298 14.22 3.83 -10.54
N GLU A 299 13.12 3.34 -11.09
CA GLU A 299 11.95 2.91 -10.31
C GLU A 299 12.36 1.95 -9.18
N ALA A 300 11.78 2.15 -7.99
CA ALA A 300 12.11 1.47 -6.75
C ALA A 300 13.48 1.82 -6.12
N SER A 301 14.23 2.80 -6.65
CA SER A 301 15.37 3.37 -5.93
C SER A 301 14.88 4.25 -4.77
N GLU A 302 15.76 4.49 -3.77
CA GLU A 302 15.43 5.37 -2.64
C GLU A 302 15.06 6.79 -3.10
N LEU A 303 15.79 7.34 -4.07
CA LEU A 303 15.48 8.66 -4.64
C LEU A 303 14.14 8.67 -5.37
N TRP A 304 13.82 7.61 -6.13
CA TRP A 304 12.52 7.47 -6.76
C TRP A 304 11.40 7.46 -5.70
N GLU A 305 11.55 6.70 -4.62
CA GLU A 305 10.56 6.65 -3.53
C GLU A 305 10.40 8.02 -2.84
N ILE A 306 11.48 8.80 -2.70
CA ILE A 306 11.39 10.15 -2.12
C ILE A 306 10.60 11.12 -3.01
N TYR A 307 10.86 11.12 -4.33
CA TYR A 307 10.36 12.15 -5.23
C TYR A 307 9.18 11.72 -6.11
N ASN A 308 8.76 10.43 -6.08
CA ASN A 308 7.54 10.05 -6.77
C ASN A 308 6.31 10.68 -6.12
N THR A 309 5.26 10.92 -6.93
CA THR A 309 4.00 11.51 -6.49
C THR A 309 2.83 10.55 -6.57
N ALA A 310 3.06 9.24 -6.77
CA ALA A 310 2.03 8.24 -7.04
C ALA A 310 0.87 8.25 -6.04
N GLY A 311 1.17 8.28 -4.73
CA GLY A 311 0.14 8.33 -3.69
C GLY A 311 -0.69 9.61 -3.74
N ARG A 312 -0.03 10.76 -3.89
CA ARG A 312 -0.68 12.08 -3.99
C ARG A 312 -1.50 12.23 -5.27
N ASP A 313 -0.94 11.78 -6.39
CA ASP A 313 -1.64 11.80 -7.68
C ASP A 313 -2.88 10.93 -7.65
N GLY A 314 -2.82 9.75 -7.05
CA GLY A 314 -3.98 8.90 -6.83
C GLY A 314 -5.10 9.58 -6.02
N MET A 315 -4.76 10.33 -4.97
CA MET A 315 -5.73 11.12 -4.21
C MET A 315 -6.34 12.25 -5.05
N ILE A 316 -5.51 12.99 -5.79
CA ILE A 316 -5.97 14.06 -6.68
C ILE A 316 -6.93 13.50 -7.73
N ILE A 317 -6.58 12.40 -8.38
CA ILE A 317 -7.43 11.72 -9.38
C ILE A 317 -8.78 11.33 -8.76
N SER A 318 -8.77 10.67 -7.61
CA SER A 318 -10.02 10.27 -6.93
C SER A 318 -10.91 11.46 -6.59
N LEU A 319 -10.33 12.60 -6.18
CA LEU A 319 -11.08 13.81 -5.90
C LEU A 319 -11.61 14.49 -7.16
N MET A 320 -10.88 14.46 -8.27
CA MET A 320 -11.36 14.97 -9.56
C MET A 320 -12.53 14.15 -10.09
N ASP A 321 -12.46 12.81 -9.94
CA ASP A 321 -13.58 11.91 -10.26
C ASP A 321 -14.79 12.21 -9.37
N HIS A 322 -14.58 12.40 -8.07
CA HIS A 322 -15.65 12.77 -7.13
C HIS A 322 -16.26 14.15 -7.47
N LEU A 323 -15.43 15.11 -7.85
CA LEU A 323 -15.89 16.43 -8.33
C LEU A 323 -16.82 16.28 -9.54
N SER A 324 -16.42 15.47 -10.53
CA SER A 324 -17.23 15.16 -11.70
C SER A 324 -18.58 14.56 -11.33
N GLN A 325 -18.60 13.64 -10.34
CA GLN A 325 -19.82 13.03 -9.84
C GLN A 325 -20.75 14.04 -9.13
N ILE A 326 -20.19 14.95 -8.30
CA ILE A 326 -20.98 16.01 -7.66
C ILE A 326 -21.68 16.87 -8.73
N ILE A 327 -20.96 17.27 -9.78
CA ILE A 327 -21.49 18.07 -10.89
C ILE A 327 -22.66 17.34 -11.56
N ALA A 328 -22.42 16.09 -11.98
CA ALA A 328 -23.39 15.29 -12.74
C ALA A 328 -24.63 14.95 -11.93
N LEU A 329 -24.46 14.44 -10.68
CA LEU A 329 -25.58 13.99 -9.84
C LEU A 329 -26.48 15.14 -9.36
N ASN A 330 -25.94 16.36 -9.25
CA ASN A 330 -26.70 17.51 -8.77
C ASN A 330 -27.05 18.49 -9.89
N HIS A 331 -26.80 18.12 -11.15
CA HIS A 331 -27.07 18.96 -12.33
C HIS A 331 -26.53 20.39 -12.19
N LEU A 332 -25.32 20.52 -11.68
CA LEU A 332 -24.69 21.83 -11.50
C LEU A 332 -24.34 22.43 -12.87
N ASP A 333 -24.40 23.75 -12.95
CA ASP A 333 -24.02 24.51 -14.14
C ASP A 333 -22.52 24.34 -14.42
N GLU A 334 -22.18 23.55 -15.45
CA GLU A 334 -20.82 23.19 -15.82
C GLU A 334 -19.98 24.42 -16.21
N GLU A 335 -20.57 25.42 -16.92
CA GLU A 335 -19.83 26.64 -17.29
C GLU A 335 -19.50 27.48 -16.06
N ARG A 336 -20.38 27.52 -15.06
CA ARG A 336 -20.10 28.20 -13.79
C ARG A 336 -18.99 27.51 -13.05
N VAL A 337 -19.03 26.16 -12.96
CA VAL A 337 -17.98 25.36 -12.28
C VAL A 337 -16.64 25.51 -13.00
N LYS A 338 -16.64 25.46 -14.32
CA LYS A 338 -15.47 25.71 -15.15
C LYS A 338 -14.88 27.09 -14.86
N GLY A 339 -15.69 28.16 -14.88
CA GLY A 339 -15.23 29.51 -14.55
C GLY A 339 -14.61 29.61 -13.16
N MET A 340 -15.15 28.90 -12.17
CA MET A 340 -14.56 28.83 -10.81
C MET A 340 -13.16 28.18 -10.83
N MET A 341 -12.98 27.09 -11.58
CA MET A 341 -11.69 26.39 -11.67
C MET A 341 -10.68 27.16 -12.54
N GLU A 342 -11.12 27.87 -13.59
CA GLU A 342 -10.26 28.71 -14.41
C GLU A 342 -9.70 29.92 -13.64
N ALA A 343 -10.42 30.39 -12.62
CA ALA A 343 -9.97 31.46 -11.74
C ALA A 343 -8.88 31.05 -10.74
N ILE A 344 -8.53 29.75 -10.65
CA ILE A 344 -7.54 29.23 -9.69
C ILE A 344 -6.24 28.89 -10.43
N PRO A 345 -5.19 29.73 -10.31
CA PRO A 345 -3.88 29.43 -10.89
C PRO A 345 -3.11 28.40 -10.04
N ILE A 346 -2.36 27.54 -10.73
CA ILE A 346 -1.44 26.55 -10.17
C ILE A 346 -0.06 26.82 -10.79
N ASP A 347 0.87 27.34 -10.01
CA ASP A 347 2.23 27.68 -10.46
C ASP A 347 3.07 26.41 -10.47
N ILE A 348 3.23 25.79 -11.63
CA ILE A 348 3.92 24.51 -11.81
C ILE A 348 5.44 24.61 -11.86
N SER A 349 5.95 25.79 -12.22
CA SER A 349 7.36 26.21 -12.13
C SER A 349 7.38 27.73 -12.02
N GLY A 350 8.47 28.32 -11.52
CA GLY A 350 8.53 29.75 -11.21
C GLY A 350 8.17 30.73 -12.33
N ASP A 351 8.12 30.26 -13.58
CA ASP A 351 7.80 31.01 -14.78
C ASP A 351 6.56 30.48 -15.52
N ARG A 352 5.92 29.43 -15.01
CA ARG A 352 4.79 28.76 -15.67
C ARG A 352 3.65 28.43 -14.73
N SER A 353 2.46 28.84 -15.13
CA SER A 353 1.22 28.57 -14.42
C SER A 353 0.20 27.91 -15.35
N VAL A 354 -0.63 27.02 -14.79
CA VAL A 354 -1.82 26.44 -15.42
C VAL A 354 -3.03 26.74 -14.56
N THR A 355 -4.25 26.61 -15.10
CA THR A 355 -5.46 26.73 -14.27
C THR A 355 -5.83 25.39 -13.64
N LEU A 356 -6.58 25.42 -12.54
CA LEU A 356 -7.13 24.19 -11.96
C LEU A 356 -8.01 23.46 -12.98
N TYR A 357 -8.76 24.17 -13.84
CA TYR A 357 -9.55 23.56 -14.89
C TYR A 357 -8.69 22.78 -15.88
N HIS A 358 -7.52 23.30 -16.24
CA HIS A 358 -6.59 22.59 -17.10
C HIS A 358 -6.10 21.29 -16.44
N VAL A 359 -5.76 21.32 -15.14
CA VAL A 359 -5.39 20.11 -14.40
C VAL A 359 -6.57 19.14 -14.31
N TYR A 360 -7.79 19.63 -14.08
CA TYR A 360 -9.02 18.83 -14.06
C TYR A 360 -9.24 18.07 -15.37
N GLN A 361 -9.07 18.73 -16.50
CA GLN A 361 -9.20 18.08 -17.81
C GLN A 361 -8.13 17.02 -18.09
N ASN A 362 -6.96 17.15 -17.45
CA ASN A 362 -5.79 16.31 -17.69
C ASN A 362 -5.39 15.46 -16.48
N HIS A 363 -6.21 15.35 -15.45
CA HIS A 363 -5.85 14.71 -14.18
C HIS A 363 -5.40 13.24 -14.31
N LEU A 364 -5.96 12.50 -15.26
CA LEU A 364 -5.56 11.12 -15.55
C LEU A 364 -4.16 11.00 -16.16
N TRP A 365 -3.58 12.12 -16.60
CA TRP A 365 -2.26 12.20 -17.25
C TRP A 365 -1.19 12.77 -16.34
N LEU A 366 -1.49 13.02 -15.06
CA LEU A 366 -0.49 13.33 -14.07
C LEU A 366 0.49 12.16 -13.99
N SER A 367 1.79 12.45 -14.12
CA SER A 367 2.80 11.40 -14.01
C SER A 367 3.50 11.43 -12.66
N PRO A 368 3.63 10.28 -11.99
CA PRO A 368 4.33 10.18 -10.72
C PRO A 368 5.86 10.11 -10.87
N HIS A 369 6.39 9.89 -12.07
CA HIS A 369 7.80 9.56 -12.32
C HIS A 369 8.71 10.77 -12.15
N PRO A 370 9.64 10.77 -11.18
CA PRO A 370 10.46 11.94 -10.88
C PRO A 370 11.48 12.31 -11.96
N GLU A 371 11.86 11.37 -12.84
CA GLU A 371 12.74 11.60 -13.97
C GLU A 371 12.10 12.31 -15.17
N GLU A 372 10.78 12.38 -15.21
CA GLU A 372 10.07 13.04 -16.32
C GLU A 372 10.12 14.56 -16.20
N SER A 373 9.98 15.23 -17.35
CA SER A 373 9.90 16.69 -17.39
C SER A 373 8.72 17.23 -16.58
N ILE A 374 8.85 18.46 -16.08
CA ILE A 374 7.78 19.12 -15.33
C ILE A 374 6.48 19.10 -16.11
N GLU A 375 6.54 19.38 -17.44
CA GLU A 375 5.36 19.35 -18.30
C GLU A 375 4.69 17.98 -18.36
N ALA A 376 5.47 16.90 -18.52
CA ALA A 376 4.94 15.54 -18.53
C ALA A 376 4.28 15.21 -17.18
N ARG A 377 4.93 15.56 -16.08
CA ARG A 377 4.40 15.33 -14.73
C ARG A 377 3.08 16.06 -14.47
N TRP A 378 2.84 17.20 -15.13
CA TRP A 378 1.58 17.94 -15.04
C TRP A 378 0.57 17.61 -16.15
N GLY A 379 0.79 16.53 -16.89
CA GLY A 379 -0.12 16.09 -17.97
C GLY A 379 -0.13 16.98 -19.20
N LEU A 380 0.85 17.90 -19.33
CA LEU A 380 0.93 18.83 -20.47
C LEU A 380 1.52 18.16 -21.72
N LYS A 381 2.17 17.02 -21.55
CA LYS A 381 2.73 16.20 -22.64
C LYS A 381 1.99 14.86 -22.72
N LYS A 382 0.70 14.93 -22.91
CA LYS A 382 -0.21 13.79 -22.86
C LYS A 382 0.26 12.61 -23.71
N CYS A 383 0.69 12.84 -24.94
CA CYS A 383 1.13 11.76 -25.83
C CYS A 383 2.40 11.06 -25.33
N GLU A 384 3.37 11.81 -24.77
CA GLU A 384 4.57 11.21 -24.17
C GLU A 384 4.20 10.35 -22.95
N THR A 385 3.29 10.83 -22.11
CA THR A 385 2.79 10.12 -20.94
C THR A 385 2.03 8.84 -21.33
N ILE A 386 1.15 8.91 -22.34
CA ILE A 386 0.44 7.73 -22.86
C ILE A 386 1.46 6.70 -23.37
N TYR A 387 2.46 7.15 -24.11
CA TYR A 387 3.51 6.27 -24.63
C TYR A 387 4.29 5.57 -23.50
N ALA A 388 4.74 6.33 -22.51
CA ALA A 388 5.47 5.80 -21.36
C ALA A 388 4.62 4.78 -20.57
N GLN A 389 3.35 5.09 -20.29
CA GLN A 389 2.43 4.17 -19.61
C GLN A 389 2.15 2.90 -20.44
N THR A 390 2.02 3.02 -21.76
CA THR A 390 1.85 1.87 -22.66
C THR A 390 3.06 0.95 -22.61
N ARG A 391 4.26 1.52 -22.61
CA ARG A 391 5.50 0.76 -22.46
C ARG A 391 5.56 0.04 -21.13
N THR A 392 5.31 0.73 -20.02
CA THR A 392 5.29 0.15 -18.67
C THR A 392 4.29 -1.00 -18.55
N ALA A 393 3.08 -0.85 -19.11
CA ALA A 393 2.08 -1.91 -19.09
C ALA A 393 2.53 -3.15 -19.90
N ASN A 394 3.16 -2.96 -21.05
CA ASN A 394 3.72 -4.06 -21.85
C ASN A 394 4.89 -4.75 -21.13
N ASP A 395 5.80 -3.99 -20.52
CA ASP A 395 6.92 -4.53 -19.76
C ASP A 395 6.41 -5.33 -18.54
N SER A 396 5.36 -4.85 -17.87
CA SER A 396 4.68 -5.56 -16.77
C SER A 396 4.08 -6.87 -17.23
N ILE A 397 3.37 -6.90 -18.37
CA ILE A 397 2.84 -8.15 -18.97
C ILE A 397 3.97 -9.13 -19.25
N ALA A 398 5.04 -8.67 -19.90
CA ALA A 398 6.18 -9.52 -20.24
C ALA A 398 6.90 -10.07 -18.99
N PHE A 399 7.00 -9.28 -17.94
CA PHE A 399 7.53 -9.70 -16.63
C PHE A 399 6.66 -10.77 -15.99
N ILE A 400 5.34 -10.56 -15.93
CA ILE A 400 4.38 -11.48 -15.31
C ILE A 400 4.34 -12.81 -16.06
N GLU A 401 4.33 -12.77 -17.39
CA GLU A 401 4.40 -13.97 -18.22
C GLU A 401 5.65 -14.80 -17.92
N ARG A 402 6.81 -14.17 -17.83
CA ARG A 402 8.07 -14.86 -17.55
C ARG A 402 8.14 -15.41 -16.13
N THR A 403 7.65 -14.63 -15.16
CA THR A 403 7.91 -14.90 -13.74
C THR A 403 6.83 -15.77 -13.10
N TYR A 404 5.57 -15.51 -13.43
CA TYR A 404 4.43 -16.09 -12.73
C TYR A 404 3.62 -17.10 -13.53
N ARG A 405 3.68 -17.11 -14.86
CA ARG A 405 2.86 -18.00 -15.71
C ARG A 405 2.92 -19.46 -15.29
N LYS A 406 4.10 -19.97 -14.94
CA LYS A 406 4.28 -21.37 -14.52
C LYS A 406 4.05 -21.58 -13.01
N LYS A 407 4.22 -20.54 -12.19
CA LYS A 407 4.18 -20.63 -10.73
C LYS A 407 2.77 -20.43 -10.17
N ASP A 408 2.08 -19.43 -10.68
CA ASP A 408 0.71 -19.09 -10.32
C ASP A 408 -0.04 -18.59 -11.57
N PRO A 409 -0.61 -19.52 -12.36
CA PRO A 409 -1.34 -19.17 -13.58
C PRO A 409 -2.53 -18.24 -13.34
N ARG A 410 -3.23 -18.38 -12.19
CA ARG A 410 -4.41 -17.54 -11.87
C ARG A 410 -4.00 -16.10 -11.60
N TYR A 411 -2.94 -15.90 -10.83
CA TYR A 411 -2.36 -14.58 -10.60
C TYR A 411 -1.87 -13.95 -11.91
N ALA A 412 -1.16 -14.72 -12.74
CA ALA A 412 -0.70 -14.25 -14.04
C ALA A 412 -1.87 -13.82 -14.93
N ASP A 413 -2.91 -14.65 -15.06
CA ASP A 413 -4.10 -14.35 -15.86
C ASP A 413 -4.86 -13.12 -15.39
N PHE A 414 -5.01 -12.95 -14.06
CA PHE A 414 -5.65 -11.78 -13.48
C PHE A 414 -4.87 -10.51 -13.78
N THR A 415 -3.57 -10.52 -13.47
CA THR A 415 -2.73 -9.32 -13.61
C THR A 415 -2.54 -8.93 -15.08
N ILE A 416 -2.37 -9.92 -15.98
CA ILE A 416 -2.27 -9.65 -17.41
C ILE A 416 -3.57 -9.05 -17.96
N ARG A 417 -4.74 -9.57 -17.57
CA ARG A 417 -6.02 -8.98 -17.96
C ARG A 417 -6.15 -7.53 -17.50
N THR A 418 -5.75 -7.23 -16.28
CA THR A 418 -5.74 -5.87 -15.74
C THR A 418 -4.85 -4.95 -16.59
N GLN A 419 -3.63 -5.38 -16.93
CA GLN A 419 -2.73 -4.61 -17.77
C GLN A 419 -3.26 -4.44 -19.20
N GLN A 420 -3.91 -5.45 -19.75
CA GLN A 420 -4.57 -5.39 -21.07
C GLN A 420 -5.74 -4.39 -21.09
N GLN A 421 -6.51 -4.29 -20.00
CA GLN A 421 -7.57 -3.27 -19.87
C GLN A 421 -6.97 -1.86 -19.83
N ILE A 422 -5.85 -1.68 -19.13
CA ILE A 422 -5.10 -0.41 -19.12
C ILE A 422 -4.63 -0.07 -20.54
N LEU A 423 -4.02 -1.04 -21.25
CA LEU A 423 -3.56 -0.85 -22.63
C LEU A 423 -4.69 -0.48 -23.60
N ALA A 424 -5.86 -1.13 -23.48
CA ALA A 424 -7.01 -0.81 -24.31
C ALA A 424 -7.45 0.65 -24.12
N ARG A 425 -7.52 1.12 -22.86
CA ARG A 425 -7.84 2.53 -22.54
C ARG A 425 -6.77 3.48 -23.08
N LEU A 426 -5.48 3.16 -22.89
CA LEU A 426 -4.38 4.00 -23.38
C LEU A 426 -4.40 4.12 -24.91
N ASN A 427 -4.70 3.05 -25.64
CA ASN A 427 -4.83 3.07 -27.11
C ASN A 427 -6.02 3.91 -27.57
N GLU A 428 -7.15 3.84 -26.87
CA GLU A 428 -8.29 4.71 -27.16
C GLU A 428 -7.93 6.19 -26.97
N GLU A 429 -7.27 6.53 -25.85
CA GLU A 429 -6.83 7.89 -25.58
C GLU A 429 -5.72 8.38 -26.52
N TRP A 430 -4.81 7.49 -26.94
CA TRP A 430 -3.83 7.80 -27.99
C TRP A 430 -4.52 8.25 -29.28
N THR A 431 -5.54 7.55 -29.69
CA THR A 431 -6.33 7.86 -30.88
C THR A 431 -7.12 9.17 -30.72
N LYS A 432 -7.80 9.34 -29.57
CA LYS A 432 -8.57 10.57 -29.28
C LYS A 432 -7.69 11.82 -29.20
N SER A 433 -6.44 11.66 -28.77
CA SER A 433 -5.48 12.76 -28.59
C SER A 433 -4.69 13.07 -29.85
N GLU A 434 -5.00 12.40 -30.97
CA GLU A 434 -4.30 12.55 -32.27
C GLU A 434 -2.77 12.44 -32.14
N CYS A 435 -2.32 11.58 -31.24
CA CYS A 435 -0.89 11.36 -31.02
C CYS A 435 -0.25 10.72 -32.25
N LYS A 436 0.87 11.30 -32.70
CA LYS A 436 1.56 10.84 -33.93
C LYS A 436 2.60 9.77 -33.60
N GLU A 437 2.71 8.74 -34.43
CA GLU A 437 3.72 7.68 -34.30
C GLU A 437 5.19 8.16 -34.34
N ALA A 438 5.44 9.39 -34.79
CA ALA A 438 6.79 9.98 -34.82
C ALA A 438 7.44 10.07 -33.43
N LEU A 439 6.68 9.99 -32.32
CA LEU A 439 7.21 9.87 -30.95
C LEU A 439 7.77 8.48 -30.65
N LEU A 440 7.51 7.48 -31.49
CA LEU A 440 7.98 6.10 -31.35
C LEU A 440 9.42 5.91 -31.87
N ALA A 441 9.97 6.86 -32.62
CA ALA A 441 11.36 6.80 -33.07
C ALA A 441 12.28 7.03 -31.86
N PRO A 442 13.26 6.12 -31.58
CA PRO A 442 14.24 6.37 -30.53
C PRO A 442 14.91 7.72 -30.85
N GLU A 443 14.84 8.66 -29.93
CA GLU A 443 15.61 9.91 -30.04
C GLU A 443 17.06 9.53 -30.36
N LYS A 444 17.50 9.79 -31.59
CA LYS A 444 18.92 9.86 -31.88
C LYS A 444 19.46 10.89 -30.91
N LYS A 445 20.25 10.43 -29.92
CA LYS A 445 20.97 11.29 -28.98
C LYS A 445 21.54 12.45 -29.80
N VAL A 446 20.86 13.59 -29.79
CA VAL A 446 21.40 14.83 -30.32
C VAL A 446 22.60 15.11 -29.46
N ARG A 447 23.79 14.87 -29.99
CA ARG A 447 25.01 15.42 -29.42
C ARG A 447 24.81 16.94 -29.45
N LEU A 448 24.40 17.50 -28.34
CA LEU A 448 24.56 18.92 -28.09
C LEU A 448 26.05 19.22 -28.26
N SER A 449 26.37 19.90 -29.36
CA SER A 449 27.68 20.46 -29.57
C SER A 449 27.98 21.39 -28.39
N SER A 450 28.91 20.97 -27.55
CA SER A 450 29.40 21.75 -26.42
C SER A 450 29.82 23.12 -26.88
N PRO A 451 29.42 24.20 -26.19
CA PRO A 451 30.05 25.50 -26.43
C PRO A 451 31.56 25.40 -26.13
N PRO A 452 32.40 26.06 -26.92
CA PRO A 452 33.83 25.95 -26.76
C PRO A 452 34.28 26.58 -25.43
N GLY A 453 34.87 25.79 -24.55
CA GLY A 453 35.80 26.31 -23.55
C GLY A 453 35.36 26.28 -22.09
N ILE A 454 34.72 25.18 -21.59
CA ILE A 454 34.79 24.88 -20.15
C ILE A 454 35.02 23.36 -20.01
N SER A 455 36.27 23.01 -19.70
CA SER A 455 36.65 21.64 -19.33
C SER A 455 36.11 21.34 -17.93
N THR A 456 34.92 20.80 -17.86
CA THR A 456 34.47 20.09 -16.65
C THR A 456 34.40 18.62 -17.01
N LYS A 457 35.40 17.86 -16.53
CA LYS A 457 35.27 16.40 -16.44
C LYS A 457 34.06 16.12 -15.54
N ALA A 458 32.92 15.86 -16.18
CA ALA A 458 31.79 15.27 -15.47
C ALA A 458 32.23 13.86 -15.07
N HIS A 459 32.59 13.70 -13.80
CA HIS A 459 32.62 12.38 -13.18
C HIS A 459 31.18 11.85 -13.22
N ARG A 460 30.94 10.83 -14.07
CA ARG A 460 29.87 9.85 -13.77
C ARG A 460 30.15 9.39 -12.35
N GLY A 461 29.24 9.65 -11.43
CA GLY A 461 29.28 9.11 -10.08
C GLY A 461 29.11 7.59 -10.14
N SER A 462 30.18 6.86 -10.51
CA SER A 462 30.22 5.42 -10.28
C SER A 462 30.17 5.19 -8.77
N LYS A 463 29.33 4.26 -8.33
CA LYS A 463 29.38 3.79 -6.93
C LYS A 463 30.83 3.58 -6.55
N GLY A 464 31.25 4.12 -5.42
CA GLY A 464 32.64 3.92 -4.97
C GLY A 464 32.89 2.41 -4.75
N CYS A 465 34.06 1.92 -5.10
CA CYS A 465 34.44 0.51 -4.96
C CYS A 465 34.10 -0.09 -3.58
N GLY A 466 34.15 0.71 -2.51
CA GLY A 466 33.72 0.29 -1.17
C GLY A 466 32.22 -0.02 -1.07
N GLN A 467 31.39 0.72 -1.77
CA GLN A 467 29.93 0.51 -1.78
C GLN A 467 29.58 -0.74 -2.58
N ILE A 468 30.11 -0.90 -3.79
CA ILE A 468 29.89 -2.10 -4.63
C ILE A 468 30.34 -3.35 -3.87
N ARG A 469 31.48 -3.30 -3.19
CA ARG A 469 31.97 -4.41 -2.36
C ARG A 469 31.03 -4.76 -1.22
N THR A 470 30.45 -3.77 -0.57
CA THR A 470 29.47 -3.98 0.52
C THR A 470 28.21 -4.62 -0.01
N GLU A 471 27.70 -4.18 -1.15
CA GLU A 471 26.53 -4.76 -1.81
C GLU A 471 26.77 -6.20 -2.27
N ILE A 472 27.93 -6.52 -2.84
CA ILE A 472 28.36 -7.89 -3.19
C ILE A 472 28.37 -8.79 -1.94
N ARG A 473 28.92 -8.29 -0.83
CA ARG A 473 28.94 -9.05 0.43
C ARG A 473 27.52 -9.33 0.92
N ILE A 474 26.65 -8.32 0.95
CA ILE A 474 25.26 -8.47 1.38
C ILE A 474 24.51 -9.49 0.52
N ALA A 475 24.70 -9.47 -0.80
CA ALA A 475 24.06 -10.42 -1.71
C ALA A 475 24.56 -11.86 -1.46
N ASN A 476 25.87 -12.06 -1.24
CA ASN A 476 26.44 -13.36 -0.88
C ASN A 476 25.95 -13.86 0.48
N ASP A 477 25.90 -12.98 1.49
CA ASP A 477 25.39 -13.32 2.82
C ASP A 477 23.90 -13.71 2.76
N SER A 478 23.12 -13.03 1.91
CA SER A 478 21.71 -13.37 1.66
C SER A 478 21.54 -14.75 1.00
N ILE A 479 22.38 -15.08 0.01
CA ILE A 479 22.39 -16.41 -0.63
C ILE A 479 22.72 -17.48 0.42
N ALA A 480 23.80 -17.28 1.19
CA ALA A 480 24.20 -18.25 2.20
C ALA A 480 23.13 -18.45 3.29
N PHE A 481 22.48 -17.39 3.71
CA PHE A 481 21.37 -17.44 4.67
C PHE A 481 20.19 -18.21 4.10
N VAL A 482 19.77 -17.94 2.87
CA VAL A 482 18.62 -18.59 2.21
C VAL A 482 18.91 -20.08 1.97
N GLU A 483 20.11 -20.43 1.49
CA GLU A 483 20.54 -21.82 1.34
C GLU A 483 20.46 -22.58 2.66
N LYS A 484 21.03 -22.02 3.71
CA LYS A 484 21.08 -22.66 5.03
C LYS A 484 19.71 -22.79 5.68
N THR A 485 18.82 -21.81 5.46
CA THR A 485 17.58 -21.67 6.23
C THR A 485 16.37 -22.27 5.51
N TYR A 486 16.33 -22.15 4.20
CA TYR A 486 15.14 -22.45 3.39
C TYR A 486 15.31 -23.58 2.38
N ARG A 487 16.54 -24.03 2.06
CA ARG A 487 16.77 -25.07 1.04
C ARG A 487 15.97 -26.36 1.30
N GLU A 488 15.91 -26.82 2.54
CA GLU A 488 15.17 -28.04 2.89
C GLU A 488 13.68 -27.77 3.16
N LYS A 489 13.33 -26.54 3.58
CA LYS A 489 11.98 -26.20 4.04
C LYS A 489 11.07 -25.72 2.91
N ASP A 490 11.61 -24.93 2.01
CA ASP A 490 10.93 -24.40 0.81
C ASP A 490 11.94 -24.25 -0.34
N PRO A 491 12.23 -25.36 -1.07
CA PRO A 491 13.19 -25.33 -2.17
C PRO A 491 12.86 -24.31 -3.26
N ASN A 492 11.58 -24.07 -3.52
CA ASN A 492 11.15 -23.13 -4.55
C ASN A 492 11.43 -21.67 -4.16
N TYR A 493 11.19 -21.32 -2.89
CA TYR A 493 11.54 -20.01 -2.34
C TYR A 493 13.06 -19.80 -2.33
N ALA A 494 13.81 -20.83 -1.89
CA ALA A 494 15.26 -20.79 -1.90
C ALA A 494 15.79 -20.56 -3.32
N ASP A 495 15.34 -21.34 -4.30
CA ASP A 495 15.76 -21.21 -5.71
C ASP A 495 15.42 -19.83 -6.31
N PHE A 496 14.23 -19.31 -6.01
CA PHE A 496 13.84 -17.99 -6.48
C PHE A 496 14.72 -16.89 -5.90
N THR A 497 14.88 -16.88 -4.57
CA THR A 497 15.65 -15.83 -3.89
C THR A 497 17.12 -15.90 -4.25
N ILE A 498 17.69 -17.10 -4.33
CA ILE A 498 19.08 -17.29 -4.74
C ILE A 498 19.32 -16.81 -6.18
N ARG A 499 18.45 -17.15 -7.13
CA ARG A 499 18.56 -16.64 -8.51
C ARG A 499 18.48 -15.13 -8.58
N THR A 500 17.58 -14.52 -7.81
CA THR A 500 17.46 -13.06 -7.76
C THR A 500 18.75 -12.42 -7.23
N GLN A 501 19.33 -12.97 -6.18
CA GLN A 501 20.59 -12.49 -5.63
C GLN A 501 21.78 -12.77 -6.54
N GLN A 502 21.78 -13.88 -7.28
CA GLN A 502 22.81 -14.18 -8.29
C GLN A 502 22.77 -13.19 -9.46
N GLN A 503 21.59 -12.82 -9.95
CA GLN A 503 21.44 -11.78 -10.98
C GLN A 503 21.93 -10.41 -10.49
N LEU A 504 21.66 -10.10 -9.21
CA LEU A 504 22.20 -8.89 -8.59
C LEU A 504 23.74 -8.95 -8.52
N LEU A 505 24.30 -10.10 -8.13
CA LEU A 505 25.75 -10.31 -8.08
C LEU A 505 26.42 -10.19 -9.45
N GLU A 506 25.81 -10.73 -10.51
CA GLU A 506 26.32 -10.59 -11.88
C GLU A 506 26.42 -9.11 -12.26
N ARG A 507 25.34 -8.35 -12.05
CA ARG A 507 25.34 -6.91 -12.31
C ARG A 507 26.37 -6.13 -11.45
N LEU A 508 26.47 -6.44 -10.17
CA LEU A 508 27.44 -5.79 -9.28
C LEU A 508 28.88 -6.13 -9.64
N ASN A 509 29.14 -7.33 -10.14
CA ASN A 509 30.46 -7.72 -10.64
C ASN A 509 30.80 -7.00 -11.96
N GLU A 510 29.83 -6.79 -12.85
CA GLU A 510 30.01 -5.95 -14.04
C GLU A 510 30.33 -4.51 -13.64
N GLU A 511 29.56 -3.90 -12.73
CA GLU A 511 29.84 -2.57 -12.18
C GLU A 511 31.22 -2.50 -11.52
N TRP A 512 31.66 -3.56 -10.82
CA TRP A 512 32.99 -3.66 -10.22
C TRP A 512 34.09 -3.61 -11.26
N MET A 513 33.93 -4.39 -12.32
CA MET A 513 34.91 -4.44 -13.44
C MET A 513 34.95 -3.12 -14.22
N GLU A 514 33.79 -2.53 -14.54
CA GLU A 514 33.70 -1.24 -15.22
C GLU A 514 34.30 -0.10 -14.41
N SER A 515 34.13 -0.12 -13.07
CA SER A 515 34.68 0.86 -12.15
C SER A 515 36.16 0.66 -11.89
N LYS A 516 36.82 -0.34 -12.52
CA LYS A 516 38.22 -0.69 -12.34
C LYS A 516 38.62 -0.87 -10.87
N CYS A 517 37.72 -1.42 -10.07
CA CYS A 517 37.95 -1.70 -8.66
C CYS A 517 39.04 -2.78 -8.51
N ARG A 518 39.97 -2.59 -7.58
CA ARG A 518 41.02 -3.57 -7.27
C ARG A 518 40.75 -4.19 -5.89
N GLU A 519 41.02 -5.49 -5.77
CA GLU A 519 41.03 -6.11 -4.45
C GLU A 519 42.16 -5.50 -3.59
N PRO A 520 41.89 -5.21 -2.32
CA PRO A 520 42.96 -4.77 -1.43
C PRO A 520 43.98 -5.89 -1.30
N SER A 521 45.27 -5.58 -1.52
CA SER A 521 46.37 -6.51 -1.27
C SER A 521 46.24 -7.07 0.15
N PRO A 522 46.46 -8.38 0.37
CA PRO A 522 46.43 -8.96 1.70
C PRO A 522 47.42 -8.21 2.59
N LYS A 523 47.00 -7.77 3.77
CA LYS A 523 47.89 -7.16 4.75
C LYS A 523 48.99 -8.16 5.06
N PRO A 524 50.30 -7.76 5.01
CA PRO A 524 51.38 -8.66 5.39
C PRO A 524 51.17 -9.09 6.85
N GLU A 525 51.13 -10.40 7.08
CA GLU A 525 51.13 -10.96 8.42
C GLU A 525 52.30 -10.38 9.22
N LYS A 526 51.97 -9.69 10.31
CA LYS A 526 52.98 -9.30 11.29
C LYS A 526 53.57 -10.58 11.87
N LYS A 527 54.75 -10.99 11.38
CA LYS A 527 55.56 -12.01 12.03
C LYS A 527 55.72 -11.61 13.50
N ALA A 528 55.14 -12.37 14.41
CA ALA A 528 55.40 -12.26 15.82
C ALA A 528 56.92 -12.47 16.04
N ARG A 529 57.61 -11.44 16.47
CA ARG A 529 58.96 -11.59 17.00
C ARG A 529 58.86 -12.33 18.32
N LYS A 530 59.52 -13.50 18.35
CA LYS A 530 59.83 -14.23 19.59
C LYS A 530 60.74 -13.40 20.49
#